data_61396e12d4f88e40e4160141b4d06a4f
#
_entry.id   61396e12d4f88e40e4160141b4d06a4f
#
_cell.length_a   1.000
_cell.length_b   1.000
_cell.length_c   1.000
_cell.angle_alpha   90.00
_cell.angle_beta   90.00
_cell.angle_gamma   90.00
#
_symmetry.space_group_name_H-M   'P 1'
#
loop_
_entity.id
_entity.type
_entity.pdbx_description
1 polymer ?
#
loop_
_entity_poly.entity_id
_entity_poly.type
_entity_poly.pdbx_seq_one_letter_code
_entity_poly.pdbx_strand_id
1 'polypeptide(L)'
;MPISVGVVGTGWVGASVAISTLHGGFASELLLADVRHEVAEGEAMDLAHGAAFYTTASVRAVPVDDMLHTDALVVAAGRGGKPNESRLDLLRDNAKILRELGTKLRGYRGLVVVVTNPVDVLTYVVAESSGLPPERVMGTGTMLDTARLRQVLGQELRVDPHSVHAQVVGEHGDSEVVLWSSAHVGGTPLREWAGWSRERERPIATEVRTAAYEIIKRKGATNHAIGLTTAALLRSALRGERRVLTVSRVQTGVLGLRDVALSLPTVVDEHGAVDVIPAKLDDVERQGLDHSAEVLRKAIASLDRP
;
A
#
# COMPACT_ATOMS: atom_id res chain seq x y z
N MET A 1 21.32 -13.73 -0.13
CA MET A 1 21.82 -12.91 0.99
C MET A 1 20.73 -12.83 2.06
N PRO A 2 21.05 -12.61 3.33
CA PRO A 2 20.02 -12.37 4.34
C PRO A 2 19.24 -11.09 3.98
N ILE A 3 17.92 -11.16 4.06
CA ILE A 3 17.04 -10.02 3.76
C ILE A 3 16.71 -9.31 5.06
N SER A 4 16.89 -7.98 5.07
CA SER A 4 16.62 -7.09 6.20
C SER A 4 15.48 -6.12 5.89
N VAL A 5 14.55 -5.97 6.84
CA VAL A 5 13.38 -5.08 6.71
C VAL A 5 13.30 -4.17 7.93
N GLY A 6 13.18 -2.86 7.69
CA GLY A 6 12.87 -1.87 8.70
C GLY A 6 11.37 -1.52 8.70
N VAL A 7 10.78 -1.33 9.89
CA VAL A 7 9.41 -0.82 10.05
C VAL A 7 9.45 0.42 10.94
N VAL A 8 9.07 1.56 10.39
CA VAL A 8 8.99 2.84 11.10
C VAL A 8 7.53 3.13 11.45
N GLY A 9 7.25 3.20 12.74
CA GLY A 9 5.90 3.26 13.32
C GLY A 9 5.40 1.87 13.71
N THR A 10 5.40 1.55 15.01
CA THR A 10 5.00 0.26 15.58
C THR A 10 3.61 0.28 16.20
N GLY A 11 2.74 1.17 15.70
CA GLY A 11 1.31 1.12 16.02
C GLY A 11 0.64 -0.12 15.41
N TRP A 12 -0.68 -0.23 15.51
CA TRP A 12 -1.46 -1.40 15.06
C TRP A 12 -1.13 -1.87 13.63
N VAL A 13 -0.90 -0.94 12.72
CA VAL A 13 -0.54 -1.28 11.33
C VAL A 13 0.89 -1.80 11.26
N GLY A 14 1.86 -1.08 11.85
CA GLY A 14 3.27 -1.51 11.84
C GLY A 14 3.50 -2.85 12.53
N ALA A 15 2.86 -3.09 13.69
CA ALA A 15 2.86 -4.38 14.37
C ALA A 15 2.28 -5.50 13.49
N SER A 16 1.18 -5.22 12.77
CA SER A 16 0.60 -6.18 11.81
C SER A 16 1.52 -6.44 10.62
N VAL A 17 2.26 -5.45 10.14
CA VAL A 17 3.28 -5.63 9.10
C VAL A 17 4.43 -6.50 9.63
N ALA A 18 4.91 -6.20 10.83
CA ALA A 18 6.01 -6.90 11.46
C ALA A 18 5.72 -8.40 11.61
N ILE A 19 4.60 -8.76 12.27
CA ILE A 19 4.21 -10.17 12.43
C ILE A 19 3.95 -10.87 11.09
N SER A 20 3.32 -10.17 10.12
CA SER A 20 3.06 -10.74 8.79
C SER A 20 4.35 -10.99 8.01
N THR A 21 5.36 -10.13 8.18
CA THR A 21 6.69 -10.28 7.57
C THR A 21 7.41 -11.50 8.14
N LEU A 22 7.38 -11.69 9.46
CA LEU A 22 7.96 -12.87 10.13
C LEU A 22 7.27 -14.17 9.67
N HIS A 23 5.94 -14.20 9.64
CA HIS A 23 5.19 -15.34 9.13
C HIS A 23 5.42 -15.60 7.64
N GLY A 24 5.71 -14.57 6.86
CA GLY A 24 6.06 -14.68 5.45
C GLY A 24 7.38 -15.40 5.21
N GLY A 25 8.26 -15.48 6.21
CA GLY A 25 9.48 -16.27 6.20
C GLY A 25 10.51 -15.86 5.15
N PHE A 26 10.47 -14.62 4.69
CA PHE A 26 11.40 -14.11 3.66
C PHE A 26 12.47 -13.17 4.24
N ALA A 27 12.23 -12.55 5.38
CA ALA A 27 13.20 -11.69 6.07
C ALA A 27 13.95 -12.46 7.15
N SER A 28 15.25 -12.22 7.26
CA SER A 28 16.12 -12.76 8.31
C SER A 28 16.43 -11.74 9.40
N GLU A 29 16.18 -10.46 9.15
CA GLU A 29 16.29 -9.39 10.12
C GLU A 29 15.10 -8.44 10.00
N LEU A 30 14.49 -8.11 11.14
CA LEU A 30 13.41 -7.14 11.27
C LEU A 30 13.81 -6.08 12.29
N LEU A 31 13.88 -4.83 11.83
CA LEU A 31 14.21 -3.67 12.66
C LEU A 31 12.97 -2.82 12.87
N LEU A 32 12.70 -2.44 14.12
CA LEU A 32 11.52 -1.67 14.49
C LEU A 32 11.93 -0.30 15.05
N ALA A 33 11.23 0.76 14.65
CA ALA A 33 11.38 2.10 15.21
C ALA A 33 10.02 2.75 15.46
N ASP A 34 9.92 3.48 16.55
CA ASP A 34 8.78 4.33 16.87
C ASP A 34 9.28 5.62 17.53
N VAL A 35 8.51 6.70 17.45
CA VAL A 35 8.79 7.94 18.17
C VAL A 35 8.83 7.71 19.68
N ARG A 36 8.04 6.76 20.17
CA ARG A 36 8.10 6.22 21.52
C ARG A 36 8.95 4.95 21.50
N HIS A 37 10.24 5.09 21.79
CA HIS A 37 11.21 3.99 21.66
C HIS A 37 10.80 2.76 22.49
N GLU A 38 10.26 2.96 23.69
CA GLU A 38 9.77 1.89 24.57
C GLU A 38 8.65 1.04 23.95
N VAL A 39 7.86 1.63 23.03
CA VAL A 39 6.82 0.88 22.30
C VAL A 39 7.46 -0.05 21.27
N ALA A 40 8.46 0.45 20.53
CA ALA A 40 9.22 -0.39 19.59
C ALA A 40 9.98 -1.51 20.30
N GLU A 41 10.56 -1.24 21.47
CA GLU A 41 11.21 -2.26 22.30
C GLU A 41 10.22 -3.33 22.76
N GLY A 42 9.05 -2.94 23.27
CA GLY A 42 8.00 -3.86 23.68
C GLY A 42 7.53 -4.76 22.55
N GLU A 43 7.26 -4.20 21.35
CA GLU A 43 6.90 -4.97 20.16
C GLU A 43 8.03 -5.92 19.73
N ALA A 44 9.28 -5.46 19.75
CA ALA A 44 10.43 -6.31 19.41
C ALA A 44 10.58 -7.48 20.37
N MET A 45 10.38 -7.27 21.69
CA MET A 45 10.43 -8.32 22.70
C MET A 45 9.30 -9.34 22.51
N ASP A 46 8.06 -8.88 22.28
CA ASP A 46 6.90 -9.76 22.10
C ASP A 46 7.08 -10.64 20.84
N LEU A 47 7.49 -10.04 19.73
CA LEU A 47 7.79 -10.77 18.51
C LEU A 47 8.95 -11.76 18.69
N ALA A 48 10.03 -11.36 19.40
CA ALA A 48 11.18 -12.23 19.66
C ALA A 48 10.79 -13.45 20.53
N HIS A 49 9.87 -13.30 21.47
CA HIS A 49 9.35 -14.43 22.25
C HIS A 49 8.61 -15.47 21.38
N GLY A 50 8.09 -15.06 20.24
CA GLY A 50 7.48 -15.94 19.23
C GLY A 50 8.47 -16.68 18.33
N ALA A 51 9.79 -16.50 18.49
CA ALA A 51 10.82 -16.98 17.54
C ALA A 51 10.78 -18.50 17.25
N ALA A 52 10.25 -19.30 18.17
CA ALA A 52 10.09 -20.75 17.94
C ALA A 52 8.99 -21.11 16.93
N PHE A 53 8.13 -20.15 16.55
CA PHE A 53 6.93 -20.38 15.75
C PHE A 53 6.96 -19.75 14.35
N TYR A 54 8.06 -19.08 14.00
CA TYR A 54 8.30 -18.56 12.64
C TYR A 54 9.72 -18.90 12.17
N THR A 55 10.01 -18.66 10.89
CA THR A 55 11.35 -18.89 10.34
C THR A 55 12.40 -18.04 11.04
N THR A 56 13.63 -18.55 11.18
CA THR A 56 14.72 -17.86 11.88
C THR A 56 14.92 -16.43 11.38
N ALA A 57 14.61 -15.47 12.25
CA ALA A 57 14.83 -14.05 12.01
C ALA A 57 15.20 -13.38 13.34
N SER A 58 16.06 -12.36 13.29
CA SER A 58 16.32 -11.48 14.44
C SER A 58 15.34 -10.32 14.42
N VAL A 59 14.82 -9.94 15.60
CA VAL A 59 13.94 -8.77 15.76
C VAL A 59 14.55 -7.84 16.79
N ARG A 60 14.71 -6.56 16.45
CA ARG A 60 15.30 -5.56 17.34
C ARG A 60 14.62 -4.20 17.17
N ALA A 61 14.50 -3.44 18.26
CA ALA A 61 14.20 -2.02 18.22
C ALA A 61 15.50 -1.22 18.03
N VAL A 62 15.48 -0.28 17.09
CA VAL A 62 16.64 0.57 16.78
C VAL A 62 16.17 1.97 16.36
N PRO A 63 17.03 3.01 16.44
CA PRO A 63 16.75 4.29 15.82
C PRO A 63 16.60 4.16 14.30
N VAL A 64 15.80 5.06 13.67
CA VAL A 64 15.60 5.06 12.22
C VAL A 64 16.91 5.15 11.44
N ASP A 65 17.87 5.91 11.96
CA ASP A 65 19.16 6.12 11.28
C ASP A 65 19.96 4.80 11.16
N ASP A 66 19.73 3.86 12.09
CA ASP A 66 20.35 2.52 12.06
C ASP A 66 19.62 1.56 11.09
N MET A 67 18.51 1.98 10.47
CA MET A 67 17.80 1.19 9.46
C MET A 67 18.22 1.51 8.01
N LEU A 68 19.07 2.51 7.80
CA LEU A 68 19.44 2.99 6.46
C LEU A 68 20.31 2.00 5.65
N HIS A 69 20.59 0.83 6.21
CA HIS A 69 21.28 -0.28 5.54
C HIS A 69 20.32 -1.43 5.13
N THR A 70 19.06 -1.37 5.53
CA THR A 70 18.08 -2.43 5.23
C THR A 70 17.74 -2.51 3.75
N ASP A 71 17.29 -3.70 3.29
CA ASP A 71 16.87 -3.91 1.90
C ASP A 71 15.51 -3.26 1.59
N ALA A 72 14.65 -3.14 2.60
CA ALA A 72 13.41 -2.38 2.50
C ALA A 72 13.05 -1.70 3.82
N LEU A 73 12.42 -0.54 3.72
CA LEU A 73 11.90 0.24 4.83
C LEU A 73 10.40 0.48 4.65
N VAL A 74 9.61 0.02 5.60
CA VAL A 74 8.17 0.26 5.66
C VAL A 74 7.89 1.50 6.49
N VAL A 75 7.14 2.44 5.92
CA VAL A 75 6.70 3.65 6.58
C VAL A 75 5.23 3.49 7.00
N ALA A 76 5.02 3.11 8.25
CA ALA A 76 3.73 3.06 8.94
C ALA A 76 3.62 4.16 10.02
N ALA A 77 4.62 5.05 10.07
CA ALA A 77 4.64 6.19 10.96
C ALA A 77 3.62 7.24 10.55
N GLY A 78 2.91 7.77 11.51
CA GLY A 78 1.90 8.79 11.34
C GLY A 78 1.03 8.88 12.58
N ARG A 79 0.25 9.93 12.69
CA ARG A 79 -0.72 10.04 13.77
C ARG A 79 -2.13 9.73 13.28
N GLY A 80 -2.96 9.21 14.15
CA GLY A 80 -4.39 9.09 13.91
C GLY A 80 -5.10 10.46 14.05
N GLY A 81 -6.27 10.59 13.43
CA GLY A 81 -7.12 11.76 13.56
C GLY A 81 -7.63 11.96 14.99
N LYS A 82 -7.81 13.21 15.39
CA LYS A 82 -8.45 13.60 16.64
C LYS A 82 -9.95 13.87 16.42
N PRO A 83 -10.78 13.75 17.46
CA PRO A 83 -12.18 14.18 17.36
C PRO A 83 -12.27 15.65 16.89
N ASN A 84 -13.15 15.92 15.93
CA ASN A 84 -13.37 17.25 15.34
C ASN A 84 -12.20 17.87 14.56
N GLU A 85 -11.20 17.07 14.20
CA GLU A 85 -10.08 17.51 13.35
C GLU A 85 -10.45 17.40 11.88
N SER A 86 -10.00 18.37 11.06
CA SER A 86 -10.18 18.29 9.63
C SER A 86 -9.25 17.24 9.01
N ARG A 87 -9.71 16.58 7.93
CA ARG A 87 -8.86 15.65 7.15
C ARG A 87 -7.62 16.35 6.60
N LEU A 88 -7.72 17.65 6.31
CA LEU A 88 -6.61 18.44 5.78
C LEU A 88 -5.51 18.67 6.83
N ASP A 89 -5.89 18.97 8.08
CA ASP A 89 -4.92 19.17 9.17
C ASP A 89 -4.18 17.85 9.46
N LEU A 90 -4.91 16.74 9.52
CA LEU A 90 -4.29 15.42 9.67
C LEU A 90 -3.33 15.10 8.52
N LEU A 91 -3.73 15.41 7.27
CA LEU A 91 -2.87 15.23 6.11
C LEU A 91 -1.60 16.08 6.21
N ARG A 92 -1.71 17.36 6.58
CA ARG A 92 -0.56 18.27 6.74
C ARG A 92 0.42 17.77 7.79
N ASP A 93 -0.08 17.33 8.95
CA ASP A 93 0.77 16.82 10.02
C ASP A 93 1.49 15.52 9.59
N ASN A 94 0.79 14.59 8.98
CA ASN A 94 1.41 13.36 8.48
C ASN A 94 2.40 13.66 7.34
N ALA A 95 2.08 14.60 6.44
CA ALA A 95 3.01 15.01 5.39
C ALA A 95 4.31 15.63 5.96
N LYS A 96 4.21 16.40 7.05
CA LYS A 96 5.39 16.93 7.73
C LYS A 96 6.26 15.80 8.28
N ILE A 97 5.67 14.85 9.00
CA ILE A 97 6.39 13.67 9.56
C ILE A 97 7.09 12.91 8.44
N LEU A 98 6.38 12.62 7.34
CA LEU A 98 6.92 11.83 6.25
C LEU A 98 7.94 12.60 5.39
N ARG A 99 7.84 13.92 5.29
CA ARG A 99 8.84 14.77 4.64
C ARG A 99 10.16 14.77 5.42
N GLU A 100 10.10 14.85 6.76
CA GLU A 100 11.28 14.73 7.61
C GLU A 100 11.94 13.35 7.47
N LEU A 101 11.15 12.28 7.48
CA LEU A 101 11.65 10.92 7.24
C LEU A 101 12.24 10.78 5.83
N GLY A 102 11.55 11.25 4.79
CA GLY A 102 12.04 11.22 3.41
C GLY A 102 13.39 11.94 3.27
N THR A 103 13.59 13.06 3.97
CA THR A 103 14.88 13.76 3.97
C THR A 103 16.00 12.89 4.55
N LYS A 104 15.72 12.10 5.59
CA LYS A 104 16.69 11.12 6.14
C LYS A 104 17.02 9.99 5.17
N LEU A 105 16.07 9.65 4.28
CA LEU A 105 16.24 8.57 3.29
C LEU A 105 17.04 9.00 2.05
N ARG A 106 17.57 10.22 1.98
CA ARG A 106 18.42 10.65 0.86
C ARG A 106 19.66 9.74 0.75
N GLY A 107 19.83 9.12 -0.43
CA GLY A 107 20.90 8.16 -0.67
C GLY A 107 20.65 6.74 -0.14
N TYR A 108 19.48 6.47 0.45
CA TYR A 108 19.09 5.12 0.84
C TYR A 108 19.08 4.19 -0.39
N ARG A 109 19.57 2.97 -0.24
CA ARG A 109 19.74 2.03 -1.36
C ARG A 109 18.65 0.97 -1.46
N GLY A 110 17.88 0.78 -0.40
CA GLY A 110 16.78 -0.17 -0.35
C GLY A 110 15.49 0.38 -0.97
N LEU A 111 14.41 -0.35 -0.79
CA LEU A 111 13.07 0.01 -1.22
C LEU A 111 12.30 0.69 -0.09
N VAL A 112 11.46 1.66 -0.42
CA VAL A 112 10.56 2.32 0.55
C VAL A 112 9.13 1.94 0.25
N VAL A 113 8.43 1.41 1.27
CA VAL A 113 7.00 1.05 1.18
C VAL A 113 6.21 1.91 2.15
N VAL A 114 5.40 2.82 1.60
CA VAL A 114 4.52 3.70 2.38
C VAL A 114 3.19 3.02 2.62
N VAL A 115 2.76 3.00 3.89
CA VAL A 115 1.48 2.41 4.34
C VAL A 115 0.59 3.46 5.01
N THR A 116 1.19 4.54 5.51
CA THR A 116 0.49 5.64 6.18
C THR A 116 -0.48 6.33 5.24
N ASN A 117 -1.71 6.56 5.71
CA ASN A 117 -2.76 7.25 4.95
C ASN A 117 -2.74 8.79 5.14
N PRO A 118 -3.13 9.53 4.07
CA PRO A 118 -3.53 9.11 2.72
C PRO A 118 -2.34 8.62 1.90
N VAL A 119 -2.31 7.32 1.59
CA VAL A 119 -1.11 6.64 1.09
C VAL A 119 -0.55 7.23 -0.20
N ASP A 120 -1.40 7.62 -1.15
CA ASP A 120 -0.94 8.13 -2.44
C ASP A 120 -0.24 9.49 -2.29
N VAL A 121 -0.87 10.43 -1.57
CA VAL A 121 -0.28 11.75 -1.29
C VAL A 121 1.02 11.61 -0.51
N LEU A 122 1.05 10.73 0.50
CA LEU A 122 2.24 10.53 1.33
C LEU A 122 3.35 9.77 0.60
N THR A 123 3.02 8.88 -0.35
CA THR A 123 4.00 8.27 -1.27
C THR A 123 4.66 9.35 -2.14
N TYR A 124 3.88 10.30 -2.66
CA TYR A 124 4.41 11.46 -3.40
C TYR A 124 5.37 12.28 -2.53
N VAL A 125 4.95 12.62 -1.30
CA VAL A 125 5.77 13.41 -0.33
C VAL A 125 7.10 12.73 -0.02
N VAL A 126 7.09 11.40 0.21
CA VAL A 126 8.33 10.65 0.49
C VAL A 126 9.22 10.58 -0.76
N ALA A 127 8.66 10.33 -1.93
CA ALA A 127 9.43 10.30 -3.18
C ALA A 127 10.12 11.65 -3.46
N GLU A 128 9.37 12.76 -3.31
CA GLU A 128 9.89 14.11 -3.50
C GLU A 128 10.98 14.47 -2.49
N SER A 129 10.73 14.24 -1.19
CA SER A 129 11.66 14.64 -0.12
C SER A 129 12.92 13.79 -0.05
N SER A 130 12.84 12.51 -0.41
CA SER A 130 13.99 11.60 -0.45
C SER A 130 14.83 11.77 -1.71
N GLY A 131 14.25 12.20 -2.83
CA GLY A 131 14.91 12.24 -4.13
C GLY A 131 15.28 10.86 -4.68
N LEU A 132 14.69 9.80 -4.15
CA LEU A 132 14.89 8.45 -4.65
C LEU A 132 14.18 8.26 -6.00
N PRO A 133 14.67 7.36 -6.87
CA PRO A 133 13.99 7.01 -8.11
C PRO A 133 12.53 6.58 -7.85
N PRO A 134 11.56 7.00 -8.70
CA PRO A 134 10.14 6.73 -8.48
C PRO A 134 9.77 5.25 -8.29
N GLU A 135 10.52 4.35 -8.91
CA GLU A 135 10.33 2.91 -8.77
C GLU A 135 10.69 2.39 -7.38
N ARG A 136 11.57 3.09 -6.64
CA ARG A 136 12.02 2.68 -5.30
C ARG A 136 11.11 3.13 -4.18
N VAL A 137 10.17 4.03 -4.44
CA VAL A 137 9.21 4.52 -3.45
C VAL A 137 7.81 4.10 -3.86
N MET A 138 7.26 3.13 -3.14
CA MET A 138 5.95 2.53 -3.41
C MET A 138 5.02 2.78 -2.22
N GLY A 139 3.76 3.09 -2.50
CA GLY A 139 2.68 2.94 -1.53
C GLY A 139 1.94 1.63 -1.74
N THR A 140 1.33 1.09 -0.69
CA THR A 140 0.48 -0.10 -0.81
C THR A 140 -0.71 0.12 -1.74
N GLY A 141 -1.08 1.37 -1.96
CA GLY A 141 -2.09 1.79 -2.93
C GLY A 141 -3.37 0.98 -2.84
N THR A 142 -3.91 0.60 -3.98
CA THR A 142 -5.16 -0.16 -4.10
C THR A 142 -4.96 -1.69 -4.09
N MET A 143 -3.84 -2.19 -3.59
CA MET A 143 -3.62 -3.64 -3.48
C MET A 143 -4.67 -4.31 -2.58
N LEU A 144 -5.00 -3.67 -1.45
CA LEU A 144 -6.01 -4.21 -0.53
C LEU A 144 -7.42 -4.09 -1.10
N ASP A 145 -7.73 -3.02 -1.82
CA ASP A 145 -9.02 -2.82 -2.49
C ASP A 145 -9.20 -3.86 -3.62
N THR A 146 -8.13 -4.12 -4.36
CA THR A 146 -8.07 -5.23 -5.34
C THR A 146 -8.32 -6.59 -4.69
N ALA A 147 -7.75 -6.84 -3.51
CA ALA A 147 -7.98 -8.09 -2.77
C ALA A 147 -9.44 -8.21 -2.28
N ARG A 148 -10.02 -7.11 -1.79
CA ARG A 148 -11.46 -7.03 -1.41
C ARG A 148 -12.36 -7.30 -2.61
N LEU A 149 -12.09 -6.65 -3.74
CA LEU A 149 -12.84 -6.88 -4.98
C LEU A 149 -12.82 -8.36 -5.39
N ARG A 150 -11.64 -8.98 -5.37
CA ARG A 150 -11.50 -10.40 -5.71
C ARG A 150 -12.23 -11.31 -4.73
N GLN A 151 -12.23 -10.97 -3.44
CA GLN A 151 -12.98 -11.69 -2.41
C GLN A 151 -14.50 -11.60 -2.66
N VAL A 152 -15.03 -10.41 -2.87
CA VAL A 152 -16.47 -10.20 -3.15
C VAL A 152 -16.88 -10.94 -4.42
N LEU A 153 -16.11 -10.79 -5.50
CA LEU A 153 -16.38 -11.50 -6.76
C LEU A 153 -16.27 -13.02 -6.60
N GLY A 154 -15.29 -13.51 -5.83
CA GLY A 154 -15.15 -14.93 -5.54
C GLY A 154 -16.39 -15.51 -4.84
N GLN A 155 -16.94 -14.80 -3.87
CA GLN A 155 -18.17 -15.17 -3.17
C GLN A 155 -19.39 -15.16 -4.12
N GLU A 156 -19.56 -14.08 -4.88
CA GLU A 156 -20.65 -13.91 -5.84
C GLU A 156 -20.67 -15.00 -6.94
N LEU A 157 -19.50 -15.36 -7.42
CA LEU A 157 -19.32 -16.33 -8.52
C LEU A 157 -19.09 -17.74 -8.02
N ARG A 158 -18.96 -17.94 -6.70
CA ARG A 158 -18.64 -19.23 -6.04
C ARG A 158 -17.35 -19.87 -6.56
N VAL A 159 -16.31 -19.04 -6.72
CA VAL A 159 -14.96 -19.47 -7.10
C VAL A 159 -13.95 -18.97 -6.08
N ASP A 160 -12.78 -19.59 -6.05
CA ASP A 160 -11.67 -19.13 -5.22
C ASP A 160 -11.24 -17.71 -5.67
N PRO A 161 -11.06 -16.75 -4.75
CA PRO A 161 -10.60 -15.39 -5.08
C PRO A 161 -9.30 -15.33 -5.87
N HIS A 162 -8.42 -16.34 -5.75
CA HIS A 162 -7.19 -16.41 -6.55
C HIS A 162 -7.45 -16.66 -8.04
N SER A 163 -8.60 -17.22 -8.39
CA SER A 163 -9.04 -17.42 -9.78
C SER A 163 -9.64 -16.17 -10.41
N VAL A 164 -9.89 -15.12 -9.61
CA VAL A 164 -10.45 -13.86 -10.07
C VAL A 164 -9.33 -12.88 -10.42
N HIS A 165 -9.28 -12.44 -11.65
CA HIS A 165 -8.36 -11.44 -12.14
C HIS A 165 -9.11 -10.13 -12.37
N ALA A 166 -9.26 -9.33 -11.32
CA ALA A 166 -9.87 -8.02 -11.32
C ALA A 166 -8.98 -7.07 -10.54
N GLN A 167 -9.02 -5.77 -10.87
CA GLN A 167 -8.12 -4.77 -10.30
C GLN A 167 -8.87 -3.50 -9.95
N VAL A 168 -8.44 -2.84 -8.89
CA VAL A 168 -8.79 -1.46 -8.52
C VAL A 168 -7.56 -0.61 -8.77
N VAL A 169 -7.73 0.55 -9.37
CA VAL A 169 -6.64 1.50 -9.71
C VAL A 169 -7.01 2.93 -9.28
N GLY A 170 -6.09 3.87 -9.47
CA GLY A 170 -6.28 5.27 -9.10
C GLY A 170 -5.93 5.54 -7.64
N GLU A 171 -6.67 6.42 -6.99
CA GLU A 171 -6.54 6.74 -5.58
C GLU A 171 -6.93 5.56 -4.70
N HIS A 172 -6.21 5.31 -3.61
CA HIS A 172 -6.75 4.52 -2.50
C HIS A 172 -7.68 5.39 -1.66
N GLY A 173 -8.94 5.46 -2.04
CA GLY A 173 -9.94 6.33 -1.41
C GLY A 173 -11.24 6.41 -2.22
N ASP A 174 -11.97 7.52 -2.04
CA ASP A 174 -13.33 7.66 -2.58
C ASP A 174 -13.37 7.74 -4.12
N SER A 175 -12.28 8.08 -4.80
CA SER A 175 -12.18 8.13 -6.26
C SER A 175 -11.48 6.92 -6.89
N GLU A 176 -11.36 5.80 -6.16
CA GLU A 176 -10.85 4.54 -6.72
C GLU A 176 -11.67 4.06 -7.92
N VAL A 177 -11.03 3.36 -8.84
CA VAL A 177 -11.63 2.88 -10.08
C VAL A 177 -11.48 1.38 -10.21
N VAL A 178 -12.59 0.67 -10.29
CA VAL A 178 -12.62 -0.76 -10.60
C VAL A 178 -12.53 -0.96 -12.11
N LEU A 179 -11.58 -1.78 -12.57
CA LEU A 179 -11.41 -2.12 -13.98
C LEU A 179 -12.30 -3.30 -14.37
N TRP A 180 -13.57 -3.02 -14.63
CA TRP A 180 -14.57 -4.01 -15.04
C TRP A 180 -14.34 -4.53 -16.45
N SER A 181 -13.84 -3.67 -17.34
CA SER A 181 -13.60 -3.99 -18.76
C SER A 181 -12.54 -5.06 -18.95
N SER A 182 -11.59 -5.16 -18.02
CA SER A 182 -10.49 -6.12 -18.04
C SER A 182 -10.62 -7.25 -17.01
N ALA A 183 -11.71 -7.26 -16.20
CA ALA A 183 -11.94 -8.30 -15.22
C ALA A 183 -12.28 -9.64 -15.88
N HIS A 184 -11.65 -10.73 -15.42
CA HIS A 184 -11.90 -12.07 -15.95
C HIS A 184 -11.71 -13.15 -14.88
N VAL A 185 -12.28 -14.33 -15.13
CA VAL A 185 -12.19 -15.50 -14.25
C VAL A 185 -11.83 -16.71 -15.13
N GLY A 186 -10.69 -17.34 -14.84
CA GLY A 186 -10.24 -18.49 -15.62
C GLY A 186 -10.11 -18.24 -17.14
N GLY A 187 -9.80 -16.98 -17.53
CA GLY A 187 -9.70 -16.56 -18.93
C GLY A 187 -11.01 -16.08 -19.56
N THR A 188 -12.17 -16.30 -18.92
CA THR A 188 -13.47 -15.79 -19.37
C THR A 188 -13.67 -14.36 -18.88
N PRO A 189 -13.93 -13.36 -19.76
CA PRO A 189 -14.28 -12.01 -19.33
C PRO A 189 -15.46 -12.02 -18.34
N LEU A 190 -15.38 -11.25 -17.26
CA LEU A 190 -16.43 -11.22 -16.23
C LEU A 190 -17.80 -10.87 -16.82
N ARG A 191 -17.82 -9.93 -17.77
CA ARG A 191 -19.07 -9.48 -18.44
C ARG A 191 -19.69 -10.54 -19.35
N GLU A 192 -18.97 -11.64 -19.65
CA GLU A 192 -19.45 -12.81 -20.40
C GLU A 192 -19.72 -14.01 -19.47
N TRP A 193 -19.48 -13.88 -18.18
CA TRP A 193 -19.71 -14.94 -17.21
C TRP A 193 -21.19 -15.24 -17.08
N ALA A 194 -21.58 -16.52 -17.08
CA ALA A 194 -22.98 -16.94 -16.99
C ALA A 194 -23.64 -16.39 -15.71
N GLY A 195 -24.76 -15.67 -15.89
CA GLY A 195 -25.49 -15.03 -14.79
C GLY A 195 -24.89 -13.71 -14.29
N TRP A 196 -23.84 -13.18 -14.90
CA TRP A 196 -23.35 -11.83 -14.61
C TRP A 196 -24.27 -10.76 -15.20
N SER A 197 -24.48 -9.67 -14.46
CA SER A 197 -25.14 -8.45 -14.93
C SER A 197 -24.33 -7.22 -14.57
N ARG A 198 -24.20 -6.25 -15.48
CA ARG A 198 -23.53 -4.98 -15.23
C ARG A 198 -24.16 -4.15 -14.11
N GLU A 199 -25.43 -4.39 -13.81
CA GLU A 199 -26.10 -3.74 -12.68
C GLU A 199 -25.47 -4.08 -11.33
N ARG A 200 -24.72 -5.20 -11.23
CA ARG A 200 -23.98 -5.61 -10.04
C ARG A 200 -22.67 -4.85 -9.86
N GLU A 201 -22.10 -4.26 -10.92
CA GLU A 201 -20.80 -3.60 -10.91
C GLU A 201 -20.77 -2.42 -9.91
N ARG A 202 -21.79 -1.55 -9.93
CA ARG A 202 -21.87 -0.39 -9.04
C ARG A 202 -22.04 -0.75 -7.55
N PRO A 203 -22.96 -1.62 -7.15
CA PRO A 203 -23.06 -2.07 -5.76
C PRO A 203 -21.76 -2.69 -5.25
N ILE A 204 -21.11 -3.57 -6.01
CA ILE A 204 -19.86 -4.21 -5.63
C ILE A 204 -18.74 -3.18 -5.49
N ALA A 205 -18.57 -2.25 -6.43
CA ALA A 205 -17.58 -1.18 -6.31
C ALA A 205 -17.83 -0.33 -5.05
N THR A 206 -19.10 -0.07 -4.70
CA THR A 206 -19.44 0.67 -3.47
C THR A 206 -19.07 -0.13 -2.22
N GLU A 207 -19.34 -1.42 -2.18
CA GLU A 207 -18.98 -2.32 -1.08
C GLU A 207 -17.46 -2.35 -0.85
N VAL A 208 -16.66 -2.48 -1.92
CA VAL A 208 -15.21 -2.47 -1.86
C VAL A 208 -14.70 -1.16 -1.28
N ARG A 209 -15.16 -0.04 -1.81
CA ARG A 209 -14.78 1.32 -1.39
C ARG A 209 -15.12 1.60 0.07
N THR A 210 -16.27 1.16 0.52
CA THR A 210 -16.76 1.45 1.88
C THR A 210 -16.33 0.42 2.93
N ALA A 211 -15.70 -0.68 2.53
CA ALA A 211 -15.31 -1.77 3.44
C ALA A 211 -14.46 -1.28 4.63
N ALA A 212 -13.53 -0.36 4.39
CA ALA A 212 -12.68 0.18 5.45
C ALA A 212 -13.51 0.95 6.50
N TYR A 213 -14.48 1.75 6.07
CA TYR A 213 -15.35 2.51 6.99
C TYR A 213 -16.17 1.57 7.89
N GLU A 214 -16.69 0.48 7.32
CA GLU A 214 -17.44 -0.53 8.08
C GLU A 214 -16.59 -1.27 9.11
N ILE A 215 -15.32 -1.57 8.79
CA ILE A 215 -14.38 -2.18 9.72
C ILE A 215 -14.02 -1.19 10.84
N ILE A 216 -13.70 0.06 10.49
CA ILE A 216 -13.33 1.10 11.47
C ILE A 216 -14.51 1.36 12.42
N LYS A 217 -15.73 1.44 11.92
CA LYS A 217 -16.93 1.61 12.74
C LYS A 217 -17.10 0.50 13.79
N ARG A 218 -16.68 -0.75 13.49
CA ARG A 218 -16.88 -1.91 14.37
C ARG A 218 -15.72 -2.15 15.32
N LYS A 219 -14.47 -1.92 14.90
CA LYS A 219 -13.28 -2.27 15.70
C LYS A 219 -12.28 -1.13 15.89
N GLY A 220 -12.59 0.07 15.40
CA GLY A 220 -11.77 1.28 15.59
C GLY A 220 -10.68 1.49 14.54
N ALA A 221 -10.13 0.45 13.93
CA ALA A 221 -9.11 0.55 12.90
C ALA A 221 -9.06 -0.70 12.01
N THR A 222 -8.43 -0.58 10.84
CA THR A 222 -8.00 -1.71 9.99
C THR A 222 -6.51 -1.95 10.21
N ASN A 223 -6.07 -3.19 10.35
CA ASN A 223 -4.66 -3.52 10.56
C ASN A 223 -4.24 -4.88 9.97
N HIS A 224 -5.01 -5.96 10.17
CA HIS A 224 -4.57 -7.30 9.77
C HIS A 224 -4.37 -7.45 8.27
N ALA A 225 -5.38 -7.09 7.48
CA ALA A 225 -5.34 -7.26 6.03
C ALA A 225 -4.24 -6.40 5.39
N ILE A 226 -4.03 -5.16 5.87
CA ILE A 226 -2.96 -4.31 5.35
C ILE A 226 -1.58 -4.85 5.74
N GLY A 227 -1.43 -5.46 6.93
CA GLY A 227 -0.20 -6.15 7.32
C GLY A 227 0.15 -7.28 6.35
N LEU A 228 -0.82 -8.15 6.03
CA LEU A 228 -0.65 -9.24 5.06
C LEU A 228 -0.35 -8.71 3.65
N THR A 229 -1.05 -7.66 3.21
CA THR A 229 -0.83 -7.02 1.90
C THR A 229 0.58 -6.45 1.79
N THR A 230 1.05 -5.75 2.83
CA THR A 230 2.40 -5.16 2.86
C THR A 230 3.47 -6.26 2.88
N ALA A 231 3.30 -7.32 3.67
CA ALA A 231 4.22 -8.46 3.67
C ALA A 231 4.27 -9.18 2.30
N ALA A 232 3.14 -9.30 1.61
CA ALA A 232 3.09 -9.87 0.25
C ALA A 232 3.82 -8.98 -0.77
N LEU A 233 3.69 -7.64 -0.65
CA LEU A 233 4.44 -6.68 -1.46
C LEU A 233 5.94 -6.79 -1.22
N LEU A 234 6.38 -6.77 0.05
CA LEU A 234 7.77 -6.93 0.43
C LEU A 234 8.37 -8.23 -0.10
N ARG A 235 7.66 -9.35 0.07
CA ARG A 235 8.11 -10.64 -0.45
C ARG A 235 8.27 -10.62 -1.96
N SER A 236 7.28 -10.09 -2.67
CA SER A 236 7.35 -9.98 -4.13
C SER A 236 8.55 -9.16 -4.59
N ALA A 237 8.77 -8.02 -3.96
CA ALA A 237 9.89 -7.14 -4.25
C ALA A 237 11.23 -7.82 -3.89
N LEU A 238 11.45 -8.15 -2.63
CA LEU A 238 12.75 -8.61 -2.12
C LEU A 238 13.17 -10.00 -2.63
N ARG A 239 12.24 -10.78 -3.19
CA ARG A 239 12.54 -12.05 -3.86
C ARG A 239 12.51 -11.98 -5.39
N GLY A 240 12.31 -10.80 -5.96
CA GLY A 240 12.29 -10.62 -7.41
C GLY A 240 11.19 -11.43 -8.11
N GLU A 241 10.01 -11.59 -7.46
CA GLU A 241 8.93 -12.45 -8.00
C GLU A 241 8.29 -11.89 -9.28
N ARG A 242 8.55 -10.62 -9.64
CA ARG A 242 8.02 -9.93 -10.82
C ARG A 242 6.49 -9.99 -10.95
N ARG A 243 5.81 -9.87 -9.81
CA ARG A 243 4.33 -9.85 -9.78
C ARG A 243 3.78 -8.52 -10.25
N VAL A 244 2.63 -8.58 -10.93
CA VAL A 244 1.86 -7.39 -11.27
C VAL A 244 0.94 -7.04 -10.10
N LEU A 245 1.22 -5.90 -9.46
CA LEU A 245 0.51 -5.42 -8.27
C LEU A 245 -0.02 -4.00 -8.52
N THR A 246 -1.13 -3.64 -7.89
CA THR A 246 -1.71 -2.29 -7.99
C THR A 246 -1.14 -1.39 -6.89
N VAL A 247 0.17 -1.16 -6.96
CA VAL A 247 0.90 -0.28 -6.04
C VAL A 247 0.80 1.17 -6.46
N SER A 248 0.81 2.07 -5.48
CA SER A 248 0.94 3.50 -5.70
C SER A 248 2.41 3.86 -5.96
N ARG A 249 2.68 4.63 -7.00
CA ARG A 249 3.99 5.25 -7.25
C ARG A 249 3.82 6.55 -8.01
N VAL A 250 4.84 7.41 -7.97
CA VAL A 250 4.85 8.63 -8.81
C VAL A 250 4.84 8.23 -10.28
N GLN A 251 3.83 8.71 -11.00
CA GLN A 251 3.65 8.43 -12.42
C GLN A 251 4.51 9.33 -13.29
N THR A 252 5.12 8.76 -14.34
CA THR A 252 6.10 9.42 -15.19
C THR A 252 5.66 9.52 -16.66
N GLY A 253 4.36 9.31 -16.95
CA GLY A 253 3.78 9.51 -18.27
C GLY A 253 2.87 8.39 -18.78
N VAL A 254 2.78 7.26 -18.10
CA VAL A 254 1.84 6.19 -18.51
C VAL A 254 0.42 6.72 -18.47
N LEU A 255 -0.37 6.45 -19.50
CA LEU A 255 -1.72 6.98 -19.69
C LEU A 255 -1.81 8.52 -19.60
N GLY A 256 -0.72 9.24 -19.87
CA GLY A 256 -0.66 10.69 -19.75
C GLY A 256 -0.54 11.21 -18.31
N LEU A 257 -0.43 10.33 -17.32
CA LEU A 257 -0.33 10.69 -15.91
C LEU A 257 1.10 11.08 -15.54
N ARG A 258 1.24 12.26 -14.91
CA ARG A 258 2.51 12.79 -14.42
C ARG A 258 2.30 13.54 -13.11
N ASP A 259 3.36 13.64 -12.32
CA ASP A 259 3.43 14.47 -11.10
C ASP A 259 2.30 14.16 -10.09
N VAL A 260 1.97 12.89 -9.99
CA VAL A 260 0.99 12.36 -9.06
C VAL A 260 1.37 10.92 -8.71
N ALA A 261 1.27 10.54 -7.46
CA ALA A 261 1.35 9.15 -7.08
C ALA A 261 -0.07 8.58 -7.03
N LEU A 262 -0.27 7.46 -7.69
CA LEU A 262 -1.51 6.67 -7.69
C LEU A 262 -1.24 5.24 -8.16
N SER A 263 -2.22 4.38 -7.97
CA SER A 263 -2.10 2.96 -8.26
C SER A 263 -2.43 2.64 -9.71
N LEU A 264 -1.51 1.93 -10.35
CA LEU A 264 -1.72 1.25 -11.64
C LEU A 264 -1.15 -0.17 -11.55
N PRO A 265 -1.56 -1.08 -12.44
CA PRO A 265 -0.92 -2.40 -12.55
C PRO A 265 0.57 -2.22 -12.84
N THR A 266 1.41 -2.69 -11.94
CA THR A 266 2.86 -2.44 -12.02
C THR A 266 3.63 -3.72 -11.71
N VAL A 267 4.64 -4.03 -12.51
CA VAL A 267 5.59 -5.12 -12.22
C VAL A 267 6.46 -4.70 -11.04
N VAL A 268 6.50 -5.52 -10.01
CA VAL A 268 7.30 -5.29 -8.81
C VAL A 268 8.36 -6.37 -8.69
N ASP A 269 9.62 -5.95 -8.59
CA ASP A 269 10.78 -6.81 -8.39
C ASP A 269 11.79 -6.18 -7.41
N GLU A 270 13.00 -6.71 -7.33
CA GLU A 270 14.08 -6.27 -6.43
C GLU A 270 14.56 -4.82 -6.65
N HIS A 271 14.19 -4.22 -7.76
CA HIS A 271 14.43 -2.80 -8.05
C HIS A 271 13.24 -1.90 -7.71
N GLY A 272 12.13 -2.50 -7.28
CA GLY A 272 10.88 -1.83 -6.89
C GLY A 272 9.77 -1.95 -7.91
N ALA A 273 8.96 -0.91 -8.04
CA ALA A 273 7.83 -0.83 -8.98
C ALA A 273 8.32 -0.40 -10.37
N VAL A 274 8.91 -1.32 -11.13
CA VAL A 274 9.72 -1.03 -12.32
C VAL A 274 8.91 -0.68 -13.57
N ASP A 275 7.96 -1.52 -13.96
CA ASP A 275 7.24 -1.40 -15.22
C ASP A 275 5.74 -1.18 -14.98
N VAL A 276 5.25 0.02 -15.22
CA VAL A 276 3.81 0.32 -15.16
C VAL A 276 3.15 -0.19 -16.43
N ILE A 277 2.21 -1.12 -16.27
CA ILE A 277 1.47 -1.71 -17.39
C ILE A 277 0.31 -0.78 -17.76
N PRO A 278 0.24 -0.27 -19.00
CA PRO A 278 -0.89 0.55 -19.44
C PRO A 278 -2.16 -0.32 -19.46
N ALA A 279 -3.03 -0.12 -18.48
CA ALA A 279 -4.32 -0.82 -18.42
C ALA A 279 -5.18 -0.44 -19.65
N LYS A 280 -5.88 -1.43 -20.20
CA LYS A 280 -6.98 -1.13 -21.13
C LYS A 280 -8.15 -0.61 -20.31
N LEU A 281 -8.64 0.57 -20.67
CA LEU A 281 -9.71 1.27 -19.98
C LEU A 281 -10.87 1.48 -20.96
N ASP A 282 -12.10 1.28 -20.52
CA ASP A 282 -13.23 1.86 -21.21
C ASP A 282 -13.36 3.37 -20.88
N ASP A 283 -14.27 4.07 -21.56
CA ASP A 283 -14.40 5.53 -21.41
C ASP A 283 -14.76 5.97 -19.99
N VAL A 284 -15.55 5.16 -19.26
CA VAL A 284 -15.94 5.45 -17.88
C VAL A 284 -14.77 5.25 -16.93
N GLU A 285 -14.02 4.17 -17.10
CA GLU A 285 -12.82 3.88 -16.33
C GLU A 285 -11.74 4.93 -16.56
N ARG A 286 -11.60 5.38 -17.81
CA ARG A 286 -10.66 6.46 -18.16
C ARG A 286 -11.04 7.77 -17.46
N GLN A 287 -12.29 8.19 -17.55
CA GLN A 287 -12.78 9.40 -16.88
C GLN A 287 -12.61 9.29 -15.36
N GLY A 288 -12.90 8.11 -14.77
CA GLY A 288 -12.68 7.85 -13.36
C GLY A 288 -11.21 8.00 -12.94
N LEU A 289 -10.28 7.45 -13.73
CA LEU A 289 -8.85 7.54 -13.48
C LEU A 289 -8.33 8.98 -13.59
N ASP A 290 -8.77 9.73 -14.59
CA ASP A 290 -8.43 11.14 -14.76
C ASP A 290 -8.95 11.99 -13.58
N HIS A 291 -10.18 11.71 -13.12
CA HIS A 291 -10.75 12.34 -11.93
C HIS A 291 -9.95 12.00 -10.66
N SER A 292 -9.58 10.74 -10.48
CA SER A 292 -8.74 10.28 -9.37
C SER A 292 -7.40 11.02 -9.31
N ALA A 293 -6.74 11.16 -10.47
CA ALA A 293 -5.51 11.93 -10.58
C ALA A 293 -5.69 13.41 -10.22
N GLU A 294 -6.82 14.01 -10.61
CA GLU A 294 -7.14 15.41 -10.29
C GLU A 294 -7.36 15.60 -8.77
N VAL A 295 -8.09 14.69 -8.13
CA VAL A 295 -8.31 14.69 -6.66
C VAL A 295 -6.97 14.68 -5.94
N LEU A 296 -6.08 13.78 -6.31
CA LEU A 296 -4.76 13.65 -5.70
C LEU A 296 -3.87 14.86 -5.94
N ARG A 297 -3.84 15.44 -7.16
CA ARG A 297 -3.08 16.67 -7.44
C ARG A 297 -3.58 17.84 -6.60
N LYS A 298 -4.89 17.98 -6.40
CA LYS A 298 -5.47 19.02 -5.53
C LYS A 298 -5.04 18.82 -4.06
N ALA A 299 -5.02 17.57 -3.59
CA ALA A 299 -4.56 17.24 -2.25
C ALA A 299 -3.06 17.55 -2.07
N ILE A 300 -2.21 17.17 -3.02
CA ILE A 300 -0.78 17.52 -3.02
C ILE A 300 -0.58 19.03 -3.00
N ALA A 301 -1.24 19.78 -3.89
CA ALA A 301 -1.13 21.24 -3.95
C ALA A 301 -1.64 21.96 -2.69
N SER A 302 -2.47 21.33 -1.88
CA SER A 302 -2.94 21.87 -0.61
C SER A 302 -1.89 21.81 0.51
N LEU A 303 -0.83 21.00 0.34
CA LEU A 303 0.27 20.89 1.29
C LEU A 303 1.21 22.11 1.26
N ASP A 304 1.31 22.77 0.10
CA ASP A 304 2.21 23.90 -0.12
C ASP A 304 1.56 25.26 0.21
N ARG A 305 0.29 25.25 0.61
CA ARG A 305 -0.44 26.46 1.05
C ARG A 305 -0.33 26.60 2.55
N PRO A 306 0.08 27.78 3.04
CA PRO A 306 0.19 28.07 4.47
C PRO A 306 -1.16 28.00 5.18
#